data_e9ee0168d28aaddedf8a0c95f4250a8b
#
_entry.id   e9ee0168d28aaddedf8a0c95f4250a8b
#
_cell.length_a   1.000
_cell.length_b   1.000
_cell.length_c   1.000
_cell.angle_alpha   90.00
_cell.angle_beta   90.00
_cell.angle_gamma   90.00
#
_symmetry.space_group_name_H-M   'P 1'
#
loop_
_entity.id
_entity.type
_entity.pdbx_description
1 polymer ?
#
loop_
_entity_poly.entity_id
_entity_poly.type
_entity_poly.pdbx_seq_one_letter_code
_entity_poly.pdbx_strand_id
1 'polypeptide(L)'
;MGSPNLKMMLDTYHMNIEEDSLGEAIVRAGDQLGTFHIGENNRRPPGRGHIPWDEVVAALRAIDYDRDTVMEPIVHMGGGVGNLLAVWRDMTDDRDLDEAAREGLEFYRGKLAAAETGCAGPPASEAKEGHS
;
A
#
# COMPACT_ATOMS: atom_id res chain seq x y z
N MET A 1 11.84 1.30 -23.89
CA MET A 1 12.25 -0.08 -23.56
C MET A 1 10.97 -0.89 -23.40
N GLY A 2 10.77 -1.96 -24.14
CA GLY A 2 9.48 -2.68 -24.21
C GLY A 2 9.60 -4.16 -23.90
N SER A 3 10.47 -4.55 -22.94
CA SER A 3 10.55 -5.96 -22.54
C SER A 3 9.36 -6.31 -21.64
N PRO A 4 8.57 -7.34 -21.94
CA PRO A 4 7.47 -7.79 -21.09
C PRO A 4 7.95 -8.34 -19.74
N ASN A 5 9.25 -8.66 -19.65
CA ASN A 5 9.87 -9.22 -18.45
C ASN A 5 10.45 -8.15 -17.51
N LEU A 6 10.44 -6.87 -17.92
CA LEU A 6 10.89 -5.77 -17.08
C LEU A 6 9.65 -5.05 -16.53
N LYS A 7 9.49 -5.08 -15.22
CA LYS A 7 8.39 -4.46 -14.48
C LYS A 7 8.94 -3.47 -13.45
N MET A 8 8.07 -2.59 -12.98
CA MET A 8 8.39 -1.65 -11.90
C MET A 8 8.10 -2.28 -10.54
N MET A 9 8.85 -1.86 -9.56
CA MET A 9 8.52 -1.99 -8.14
C MET A 9 8.20 -0.60 -7.61
N LEU A 10 7.10 -0.46 -6.91
CA LEU A 10 6.76 0.72 -6.13
C LEU A 10 6.78 0.38 -4.65
N ASP A 11 7.14 1.35 -3.82
CA ASP A 11 7.25 1.21 -2.37
C ASP A 11 6.65 2.45 -1.70
N THR A 12 5.69 2.24 -0.80
CA THR A 12 4.92 3.33 -0.18
C THR A 12 5.78 4.30 0.61
N TYR A 13 6.86 3.84 1.25
CA TYR A 13 7.79 4.72 1.95
C TYR A 13 8.50 5.68 0.98
N HIS A 14 9.05 5.15 -0.12
CA HIS A 14 9.74 5.96 -1.12
C HIS A 14 8.77 6.87 -1.88
N MET A 15 7.60 6.37 -2.26
CA MET A 15 6.55 7.17 -2.89
C MET A 15 6.10 8.34 -2.02
N ASN A 16 6.00 8.15 -0.70
CA ASN A 16 5.65 9.24 0.23
C ASN A 16 6.65 10.41 0.23
N ILE A 17 7.88 10.18 -0.24
CA ILE A 17 8.92 11.22 -0.38
C ILE A 17 8.85 11.86 -1.77
N GLU A 18 8.64 11.06 -2.81
CA GLU A 18 8.87 11.46 -4.21
C GLU A 18 7.58 11.80 -4.97
N GLU A 19 6.40 11.27 -4.55
CA GLU A 19 5.16 11.41 -5.30
C GLU A 19 4.20 12.42 -4.65
N ASP A 20 3.55 13.22 -5.47
CA ASP A 20 2.49 14.15 -5.01
C ASP A 20 1.23 13.41 -4.56
N SER A 21 0.92 12.26 -5.19
CA SER A 21 -0.17 11.35 -4.84
C SER A 21 0.27 9.91 -5.08
N LEU A 22 0.17 9.09 -4.04
CA LEU A 22 0.49 7.66 -4.12
C LEU A 22 -0.50 6.94 -5.05
N GLY A 23 -1.77 7.28 -4.95
CA GLY A 23 -2.80 6.67 -5.78
C GLY A 23 -2.61 6.97 -7.26
N GLU A 24 -2.33 8.22 -7.62
CA GLU A 24 -2.08 8.59 -9.03
C GLU A 24 -0.82 7.91 -9.58
N ALA A 25 0.23 7.77 -8.77
CA ALA A 25 1.45 7.09 -9.16
C ALA A 25 1.20 5.58 -9.42
N ILE A 26 0.41 4.91 -8.57
CA ILE A 26 0.01 3.51 -8.77
C ILE A 26 -0.81 3.36 -10.05
N VAL A 27 -1.82 4.21 -10.26
CA VAL A 27 -2.67 4.18 -11.46
C VAL A 27 -1.83 4.40 -12.72
N ARG A 28 -0.89 5.33 -12.68
CA ARG A 28 0.05 5.61 -13.79
C ARG A 28 0.96 4.42 -14.10
N ALA A 29 1.39 3.67 -13.08
CA ALA A 29 2.18 2.46 -13.25
C ALA A 29 1.39 1.35 -13.97
N GLY A 30 0.11 1.20 -13.65
CA GLY A 30 -0.79 0.26 -14.30
C GLY A 30 -0.24 -1.17 -14.35
N ASP A 31 -0.35 -1.80 -15.51
CA ASP A 31 0.14 -3.17 -15.76
C ASP A 31 1.67 -3.33 -15.70
N GLN A 32 2.42 -2.22 -15.66
CA GLN A 32 3.87 -2.23 -15.47
C GLN A 32 4.28 -2.47 -14.01
N LEU A 33 3.36 -2.35 -13.05
CA LEU A 33 3.63 -2.66 -11.66
C LEU A 33 3.79 -4.17 -11.47
N GLY A 34 5.00 -4.60 -11.14
CA GLY A 34 5.38 -6.02 -10.97
C GLY A 34 5.39 -6.47 -9.52
N THR A 35 5.80 -5.58 -8.61
CA THR A 35 5.88 -5.82 -7.18
C THR A 35 5.55 -4.54 -6.43
N PHE A 36 4.85 -4.67 -5.30
CA PHE A 36 4.47 -3.55 -4.48
C PHE A 36 4.96 -3.74 -3.04
N HIS A 37 5.82 -2.83 -2.57
CA HIS A 37 6.31 -2.85 -1.20
C HIS A 37 5.47 -1.92 -0.33
N ILE A 38 5.16 -2.38 0.87
CA ILE A 38 4.36 -1.65 1.84
C ILE A 38 5.12 -1.42 3.14
N GLY A 39 5.10 -0.19 3.58
CA GLY A 39 5.62 0.29 4.85
C GLY A 39 5.07 1.67 5.14
N GLU A 40 5.22 2.12 6.37
CA GLU A 40 4.81 3.48 6.72
C GLU A 40 5.86 4.51 6.33
N ASN A 41 5.46 5.79 6.31
CA ASN A 41 6.36 6.93 6.11
C ASN A 41 7.53 6.97 7.11
N ASN A 42 7.43 6.28 8.22
CA ASN A 42 8.42 6.17 9.28
C ASN A 42 9.11 4.80 9.34
N ARG A 43 9.01 3.98 8.30
CA ARG A 43 9.60 2.63 8.22
C ARG A 43 8.95 1.57 9.13
N ARG A 44 7.89 1.88 9.85
CA ARG A 44 7.12 0.91 10.63
C ARG A 44 6.24 0.02 9.72
N PRO A 45 5.74 -1.09 10.25
CA PRO A 45 4.67 -1.84 9.59
C PRO A 45 3.43 -0.97 9.31
N PRO A 46 2.61 -1.30 8.31
CA PRO A 46 1.39 -0.58 7.99
C PRO A 46 0.47 -0.33 9.19
N GLY A 47 -0.16 0.86 9.22
CA GLY A 47 -1.10 1.28 10.26
C GLY A 47 -0.48 2.09 11.40
N ARG A 48 0.82 2.33 11.40
CA ARG A 48 1.53 3.09 12.45
C ARG A 48 2.23 4.35 11.93
N GLY A 49 1.67 4.95 10.90
CA GLY A 49 2.16 6.19 10.28
C GLY A 49 1.02 6.97 9.64
N HIS A 50 1.29 7.62 8.52
CA HIS A 50 0.32 8.47 7.84
C HIS A 50 0.20 8.19 6.33
N ILE A 51 0.61 7.02 5.88
CA ILE A 51 0.37 6.60 4.50
C ILE A 51 -1.15 6.57 4.24
N PRO A 52 -1.63 7.15 3.14
CA PRO A 52 -3.06 7.20 2.81
C PRO A 52 -3.56 5.83 2.29
N TRP A 53 -3.69 4.85 3.17
CA TRP A 53 -3.96 3.46 2.82
C TRP A 53 -5.24 3.24 2.02
N ASP A 54 -6.28 4.05 2.27
CA ASP A 54 -7.54 3.94 1.52
C ASP A 54 -7.33 4.36 0.04
N GLU A 55 -6.53 5.40 -0.20
CA GLU A 55 -6.13 5.83 -1.54
C GLU A 55 -5.26 4.76 -2.23
N VAL A 56 -4.26 4.24 -1.52
CA VAL A 56 -3.35 3.20 -2.03
C VAL A 56 -4.13 1.96 -2.46
N VAL A 57 -5.00 1.44 -1.59
CA VAL A 57 -5.77 0.23 -1.87
C VAL A 57 -6.77 0.46 -3.00
N ALA A 58 -7.43 1.61 -3.05
CA ALA A 58 -8.33 1.96 -4.15
C ALA A 58 -7.59 2.01 -5.50
N ALA A 59 -6.38 2.56 -5.53
CA ALA A 59 -5.56 2.64 -6.72
C ALA A 59 -5.07 1.25 -7.20
N LEU A 60 -4.62 0.39 -6.28
CA LEU A 60 -4.24 -0.99 -6.62
C LEU A 60 -5.39 -1.77 -7.24
N ARG A 61 -6.61 -1.56 -6.74
CA ARG A 61 -7.82 -2.16 -7.32
C ARG A 61 -8.17 -1.59 -8.68
N ALA A 62 -8.02 -0.28 -8.86
CA ALA A 62 -8.31 0.37 -10.13
C ALA A 62 -7.45 -0.15 -11.30
N ILE A 63 -6.29 -0.74 -10.99
CA ILE A 63 -5.40 -1.37 -11.97
C ILE A 63 -5.46 -2.90 -11.95
N ASP A 64 -6.43 -3.50 -11.24
CA ASP A 64 -6.57 -4.95 -11.09
C ASP A 64 -5.27 -5.64 -10.62
N TYR A 65 -4.57 -5.03 -9.63
CA TYR A 65 -3.32 -5.56 -9.13
C TYR A 65 -3.55 -6.85 -8.32
N ASP A 66 -3.05 -7.97 -8.84
CA ASP A 66 -3.18 -9.33 -8.27
C ASP A 66 -1.84 -10.01 -7.94
N ARG A 67 -0.75 -9.20 -7.86
CA ARG A 67 0.62 -9.70 -7.66
C ARG A 67 1.04 -9.57 -6.20
N ASP A 68 2.31 -9.93 -5.96
CA ASP A 68 2.89 -9.92 -4.61
C ASP A 68 2.95 -8.52 -4.02
N THR A 69 2.50 -8.43 -2.76
CA THR A 69 2.73 -7.28 -1.89
C THR A 69 3.66 -7.68 -0.76
N VAL A 70 4.76 -6.98 -0.63
CA VAL A 70 5.83 -7.29 0.34
C VAL A 70 5.87 -6.23 1.43
N MET A 71 5.77 -6.65 2.69
CA MET A 71 5.93 -5.76 3.83
C MET A 71 7.40 -5.68 4.23
N GLU A 72 7.97 -4.46 4.19
CA GLU A 72 9.39 -4.21 4.43
C GLU A 72 9.62 -3.17 5.54
N PRO A 73 9.31 -3.48 6.82
CA PRO A 73 9.60 -2.57 7.92
C PRO A 73 11.08 -2.56 8.25
N ILE A 74 11.64 -1.38 8.50
CA ILE A 74 13.03 -1.20 8.91
C ILE A 74 13.04 -0.32 10.15
N VAL A 75 12.88 -0.94 11.30
CA VAL A 75 12.60 -0.26 12.57
C VAL A 75 13.81 -0.13 13.49
N HIS A 76 14.86 -0.94 13.29
CA HIS A 76 16.06 -0.89 14.09
C HIS A 76 17.03 0.23 13.66
N MET A 77 17.47 0.99 14.63
CA MET A 77 18.56 1.94 14.50
C MET A 77 19.91 1.20 14.52
N GLY A 78 20.87 1.68 13.73
CA GLY A 78 22.25 1.18 13.74
C GLY A 78 22.46 -0.06 12.86
N GLY A 79 23.66 -0.66 13.04
CA GLY A 79 24.12 -1.70 12.13
C GLY A 79 24.40 -1.18 10.70
N GLY A 80 24.85 -2.06 9.81
CA GLY A 80 25.18 -1.67 8.43
C GLY A 80 23.96 -1.16 7.65
N VAL A 81 22.86 -1.85 7.72
CA VAL A 81 21.63 -1.50 6.98
C VAL A 81 20.97 -0.24 7.55
N GLY A 82 20.83 -0.12 8.86
CA GLY A 82 20.23 1.05 9.50
C GLY A 82 20.98 2.34 9.16
N ASN A 83 22.31 2.30 9.14
CA ASN A 83 23.14 3.45 8.78
C ASN A 83 23.00 3.82 7.29
N LEU A 84 22.99 2.84 6.40
CA LEU A 84 22.80 3.06 4.95
C LEU A 84 21.45 3.68 4.63
N LEU A 85 20.40 3.28 5.35
CA LEU A 85 19.04 3.73 5.15
C LEU A 85 18.66 4.94 6.00
N ALA A 86 19.62 5.53 6.70
CA ALA A 86 19.44 6.72 7.56
C ALA A 86 18.35 6.52 8.63
N VAL A 87 18.31 5.36 9.26
CA VAL A 87 17.43 5.09 10.40
C VAL A 87 18.11 5.61 11.67
N TRP A 88 17.75 6.83 12.06
CA TRP A 88 18.41 7.58 13.13
C TRP A 88 17.81 7.39 14.52
N ARG A 89 16.66 6.77 14.61
CA ARG A 89 16.02 6.47 15.89
C ARG A 89 15.47 5.04 15.91
N ASP A 90 15.38 4.48 17.09
CA ASP A 90 14.70 3.21 17.29
C ASP A 90 13.18 3.39 17.11
N MET A 91 12.61 2.61 16.23
CA MET A 91 11.19 2.61 15.89
C MET A 91 10.48 1.33 16.35
N THR A 92 11.17 0.51 17.14
CA THR A 92 10.62 -0.76 17.66
C THR A 92 9.57 -0.52 18.75
N ASP A 93 9.65 0.61 19.48
CA ASP A 93 8.82 0.93 20.65
C ASP A 93 8.90 -0.16 21.73
N ASP A 94 10.06 -0.84 21.85
CA ASP A 94 10.30 -2.00 22.77
C ASP A 94 9.30 -3.15 22.56
N ARG A 95 8.75 -3.29 21.36
CA ARG A 95 7.75 -4.30 21.03
C ARG A 95 8.38 -5.55 20.40
N ASP A 96 7.66 -6.66 20.53
CA ASP A 96 7.92 -7.85 19.72
C ASP A 96 7.70 -7.54 18.25
N LEU A 97 8.73 -7.79 17.43
CA LEU A 97 8.70 -7.44 16.00
C LEU A 97 7.79 -8.38 15.20
N ASP A 98 7.65 -9.63 15.60
CA ASP A 98 6.75 -10.59 14.97
C ASP A 98 5.30 -10.21 15.22
N GLU A 99 4.99 -9.72 16.43
CA GLU A 99 3.67 -9.19 16.75
C GLU A 99 3.38 -7.92 15.95
N ALA A 100 4.32 -6.98 15.89
CA ALA A 100 4.18 -5.76 15.14
C ALA A 100 3.97 -6.03 13.62
N ALA A 101 4.68 -7.01 13.07
CA ALA A 101 4.51 -7.42 11.68
C ALA A 101 3.13 -8.06 11.44
N ARG A 102 2.66 -8.88 12.38
CA ARG A 102 1.32 -9.51 12.30
C ARG A 102 0.21 -8.46 12.32
N GLU A 103 0.28 -7.50 13.24
CA GLU A 103 -0.66 -6.38 13.29
C GLU A 103 -0.68 -5.55 12.00
N GLY A 104 0.50 -5.24 11.44
CA GLY A 104 0.61 -4.53 10.17
C GLY A 104 -0.03 -5.29 9.00
N LEU A 105 0.15 -6.62 8.97
CA LEU A 105 -0.48 -7.47 7.97
C LEU A 105 -2.01 -7.51 8.13
N GLU A 106 -2.51 -7.62 9.36
CA GLU A 106 -3.94 -7.60 9.65
C GLU A 106 -4.56 -6.26 9.28
N PHE A 107 -3.90 -5.16 9.61
CA PHE A 107 -4.33 -3.82 9.22
C PHE A 107 -4.46 -3.70 7.68
N TYR A 108 -3.43 -4.10 6.94
CA TYR A 108 -3.44 -4.01 5.48
C TYR A 108 -4.51 -4.90 4.84
N ARG A 109 -4.67 -6.14 5.33
CA ARG A 109 -5.75 -7.03 4.90
C ARG A 109 -7.14 -6.45 5.19
N GLY A 110 -7.31 -5.79 6.32
CA GLY A 110 -8.54 -5.06 6.65
C GLY A 110 -8.86 -3.95 5.65
N LYS A 111 -7.85 -3.19 5.21
CA LYS A 111 -8.01 -2.16 4.18
C LYS A 111 -8.40 -2.75 2.82
N LEU A 112 -7.79 -3.86 2.42
CA LEU A 112 -8.16 -4.57 1.19
C LEU A 112 -9.62 -5.06 1.24
N ALA A 113 -10.04 -5.68 2.33
CA ALA A 113 -11.40 -6.18 2.50
C ALA A 113 -12.45 -5.05 2.53
N ALA A 114 -12.14 -3.93 3.19
CA ALA A 114 -13.03 -2.77 3.23
C ALA A 114 -13.25 -2.15 1.83
N ALA A 115 -12.20 -2.10 1.03
CA ALA A 115 -12.30 -1.63 -0.35
C ALA A 115 -13.13 -2.59 -1.23
N GLU A 116 -13.20 -3.88 -0.89
CA GLU A 116 -14.08 -4.85 -1.58
C GLU A 116 -15.56 -4.57 -1.34
N THR A 117 -15.91 -4.27 -0.11
CA THR A 117 -17.30 -4.02 0.28
C THR A 117 -17.79 -2.63 -0.14
N GLY A 118 -16.92 -1.64 -0.20
CA GLY A 118 -17.25 -0.27 -0.60
C GLY A 118 -17.54 -0.10 -2.11
N CYS A 119 -17.18 -1.06 -2.95
CA CYS A 119 -17.43 -1.05 -4.40
C CYS A 119 -18.79 -1.63 -4.81
N ALA A 120 -19.57 -2.18 -3.87
CA ALA A 120 -20.96 -2.56 -4.09
C ALA A 120 -21.84 -1.31 -4.01
N GLY A 121 -21.86 -0.50 -5.08
CA GLY A 121 -22.83 0.59 -5.23
C GLY A 121 -24.26 0.03 -5.17
N PRO A 122 -25.27 0.86 -4.75
CA PRO A 122 -26.64 0.39 -4.68
C PRO A 122 -27.11 -0.12 -6.05
N PRO A 123 -27.94 -1.19 -6.09
CA PRO A 123 -28.48 -1.68 -7.34
C PRO A 123 -29.22 -0.54 -8.05
N ALA A 124 -29.00 -0.41 -9.35
CA ALA A 124 -29.68 0.56 -10.18
C ALA A 124 -31.19 0.43 -9.95
N SER A 125 -31.80 1.47 -9.41
CA SER A 125 -33.25 1.51 -9.22
C SER A 125 -33.90 1.40 -10.60
N GLU A 126 -34.73 0.40 -10.78
CA GLU A 126 -35.61 0.25 -11.93
C GLU A 126 -36.38 1.57 -12.17
N ALA A 127 -36.09 2.18 -13.29
CA ALA A 127 -36.91 3.28 -13.82
C ALA A 127 -38.29 2.68 -14.11
N LYS A 128 -39.27 2.97 -13.27
CA LYS A 128 -40.68 2.72 -13.58
C LYS A 128 -41.05 3.61 -14.75
N GLU A 129 -41.18 2.99 -15.91
CA GLU A 129 -41.97 3.57 -17.00
C GLU A 129 -43.42 3.69 -16.54
N GLY A 130 -43.85 4.93 -16.27
CA GLY A 130 -45.25 5.29 -16.06
C GLY A 130 -45.84 5.71 -17.38
N HIS A 131 -46.65 4.82 -17.93
CA HIS A 131 -47.61 5.15 -18.97
C HIS A 131 -48.74 6.02 -18.39
N SER A 132 -49.01 7.14 -18.99
CA SER A 132 -50.32 7.61 -19.36
C SER A 132 -50.21 8.90 -20.14
#